data_102ff9837b4f4cb7cc222232fe2033f8
#
_entry.id   102ff9837b4f4cb7cc222232fe2033f8
#
_cell.length_a   1.000
_cell.length_b   1.000
_cell.length_c   1.000
_cell.angle_alpha   90.00
_cell.angle_beta   90.00
_cell.angle_gamma   90.00
#
_symmetry.space_group_name_H-M   'P 1'
#
loop_
_entity.id
_entity.type
_entity.pdbx_description
1 polymer ?
#
loop_
_entity_poly.entity_id
_entity_poly.type
_entity_poly.pdbx_seq_one_letter_code
_entity_poly.pdbx_strand_id
1 'polypeptide(L)'
;AMLQERFRHDERLSFQHGDSKDQIVPVFGRIVFVTHGDKIGTKGGMGFAGPMLPIVRGTKKVEAQQARFGRRPDLILHGHYHTTGNAGAVLSNGSVPGYGEYADDLRAEPEPPQQWLFLLHSRWGLRERAPIQLEAPGLPAKPRVRVPAGWAEAEGRVG
;
A
#
# COMPACT_ATOMS: atom_id res chain seq x y z
N ALA A 1 20.39 -9.08 -0.16
CA ALA A 1 21.46 -10.08 -0.11
C ALA A 1 21.20 -11.23 -1.10
N MET A 2 20.21 -12.12 -0.91
CA MET A 2 19.99 -13.30 -1.76
C MET A 2 19.69 -12.95 -3.23
N LEU A 3 18.75 -12.04 -3.50
CA LEU A 3 18.44 -11.60 -4.87
C LEU A 3 19.61 -10.90 -5.53
N GLN A 4 20.33 -10.07 -4.79
CA GLN A 4 21.53 -9.39 -5.31
C GLN A 4 22.60 -10.41 -5.72
N GLU A 5 22.83 -11.44 -4.92
CA GLU A 5 23.78 -12.50 -5.26
C GLU A 5 23.32 -13.31 -6.48
N ARG A 6 22.03 -13.64 -6.55
CA ARG A 6 21.45 -14.38 -7.69
C ARG A 6 21.59 -13.63 -9.02
N PHE A 7 21.46 -12.31 -9.00
CA PHE A 7 21.45 -11.46 -10.19
C PHE A 7 22.72 -10.59 -10.32
N ARG A 8 23.80 -10.93 -9.64
CA ARG A 8 25.04 -10.14 -9.61
C ARG A 8 25.68 -9.89 -10.97
N HIS A 9 25.39 -10.73 -11.95
CA HIS A 9 25.92 -10.64 -13.32
C HIS A 9 24.94 -10.03 -14.32
N ASP A 10 23.74 -9.63 -13.89
CA ASP A 10 22.77 -8.99 -14.75
C ASP A 10 22.91 -7.47 -14.66
N GLU A 11 23.58 -6.87 -15.65
CA GLU A 11 23.84 -5.43 -15.70
C GLU A 11 22.58 -4.57 -15.80
N ARG A 12 21.42 -5.17 -16.13
CA ARG A 12 20.13 -4.48 -16.16
C ARG A 12 19.57 -4.24 -14.77
N LEU A 13 20.09 -4.93 -13.74
CA LEU A 13 19.60 -4.88 -12.37
C LEU A 13 20.58 -4.15 -11.46
N SER A 14 20.07 -3.21 -10.72
CA SER A 14 20.78 -2.57 -9.63
C SER A 14 20.05 -2.74 -8.31
N PHE A 15 20.77 -2.93 -7.24
CA PHE A 15 20.22 -3.12 -5.91
C PHE A 15 20.68 -1.99 -5.00
N GLN A 16 19.73 -1.20 -4.51
CA GLN A 16 19.99 -0.18 -3.51
C GLN A 16 19.60 -0.71 -2.15
N HIS A 17 20.56 -0.86 -1.28
CA HIS A 17 20.36 -1.21 0.12
C HIS A 17 20.67 0.01 0.98
N GLY A 18 19.74 0.37 1.83
CA GLY A 18 19.95 1.41 2.84
C GLY A 18 20.00 0.80 4.23
N ASP A 19 20.74 1.43 5.11
CA ASP A 19 20.85 1.05 6.54
C ASP A 19 19.68 1.62 7.35
N SER A 20 18.77 2.36 6.69
CA SER A 20 17.61 2.99 7.29
C SER A 20 16.32 2.25 6.95
N LYS A 21 15.33 2.36 7.82
CA LYS A 21 13.94 1.92 7.55
C LYS A 21 13.29 2.71 6.41
N ASP A 22 13.81 3.90 6.15
CA ASP A 22 13.32 4.79 5.12
C ASP A 22 14.30 4.80 3.94
N GLN A 23 13.78 4.69 2.74
CA GLN A 23 14.54 4.74 1.50
C GLN A 23 14.11 5.95 0.68
N ILE A 24 15.08 6.60 0.06
CA ILE A 24 14.86 7.67 -0.89
C ILE A 24 15.32 7.19 -2.24
N VAL A 25 14.38 7.07 -3.17
CA VAL A 25 14.64 6.57 -4.52
C VAL A 25 14.42 7.73 -5.52
N PRO A 26 15.47 8.24 -6.14
CA PRO A 26 15.31 9.23 -7.20
C PRO A 26 14.84 8.56 -8.49
N VAL A 27 13.73 9.05 -9.04
CA VAL A 27 13.15 8.57 -10.31
C VAL A 27 12.79 9.77 -11.17
N PHE A 28 13.43 9.94 -12.32
CA PHE A 28 13.22 11.08 -13.22
C PHE A 28 13.34 12.46 -12.52
N GLY A 29 14.31 12.60 -11.62
CA GLY A 29 14.49 13.83 -10.86
C GLY A 29 13.46 14.08 -9.76
N ARG A 30 12.56 13.13 -9.51
CA ARG A 30 11.57 13.14 -8.44
C ARG A 30 12.02 12.29 -7.27
N ILE A 31 11.55 12.63 -6.10
CA ILE A 31 11.87 11.92 -4.87
C ILE A 31 10.72 10.97 -4.52
N VAL A 32 10.97 9.68 -4.63
CA VAL A 32 10.09 8.63 -4.10
C VAL A 32 10.60 8.23 -2.73
N PHE A 33 9.79 8.48 -1.71
CA PHE A 33 10.08 8.10 -0.34
C PHE A 33 9.38 6.78 -0.02
N VAL A 34 10.16 5.77 0.35
CA VAL A 34 9.65 4.43 0.67
C VAL A 34 9.92 4.14 2.14
N THR A 35 8.90 3.75 2.87
CA THR A 35 9.02 3.44 4.30
C THR A 35 8.14 2.25 4.67
N HIS A 36 8.46 1.59 5.78
CA HIS A 36 7.60 0.53 6.29
C HIS A 36 6.21 1.04 6.67
N GLY A 37 6.11 2.19 7.31
CA GLY A 37 4.83 2.81 7.68
C GLY A 37 4.52 2.81 9.18
N ASP A 38 5.24 2.05 10.01
CA ASP A 38 5.03 1.94 11.46
C ASP A 38 5.06 3.29 12.21
N LYS A 39 5.72 4.29 11.63
CA LYS A 39 5.83 5.64 12.19
C LYS A 39 4.97 6.69 11.50
N ILE A 40 4.27 6.32 10.45
CA ILE A 40 3.39 7.24 9.72
C ILE A 40 2.11 7.49 10.51
N GLY A 41 1.52 6.45 11.10
CA GLY A 41 0.27 6.55 11.83
C GLY A 41 0.36 7.43 13.07
N THR A 42 -0.68 8.17 13.34
CA THR A 42 -0.90 8.78 14.63
C THR A 42 -1.60 7.76 15.53
N LYS A 43 -1.32 7.77 16.83
CA LYS A 43 -2.05 7.01 17.85
C LYS A 43 -3.52 7.48 17.91
N GLY A 44 -4.31 7.07 16.98
CA GLY A 44 -5.73 7.40 16.95
C GLY A 44 -6.40 6.35 16.10
N GLY A 45 -7.31 5.60 16.73
CA GLY A 45 -8.03 4.52 16.05
C GLY A 45 -8.71 4.99 14.75
N MET A 46 -9.33 4.04 14.10
CA MET A 46 -10.06 4.21 12.84
C MET A 46 -11.20 5.23 12.90
N GLY A 47 -11.10 6.35 13.48
CA GLY A 47 -12.18 7.32 13.63
C GLY A 47 -13.14 7.36 12.42
N PHE A 48 -14.08 8.24 12.45
CA PHE A 48 -15.14 8.43 11.45
C PHE A 48 -14.68 8.40 9.96
N ALA A 49 -13.41 8.70 9.67
CA ALA A 49 -12.87 8.76 8.30
C ALA A 49 -12.03 7.52 7.89
N GLY A 50 -12.18 6.41 8.60
CA GLY A 50 -11.45 5.16 8.31
C GLY A 50 -9.92 5.27 8.48
N PRO A 51 -9.17 4.25 8.05
CA PRO A 51 -7.73 4.16 8.27
C PRO A 51 -6.90 5.18 7.48
N MET A 52 -7.43 5.73 6.38
CA MET A 52 -6.68 6.64 5.52
C MET A 52 -6.42 8.01 6.14
N LEU A 53 -7.29 8.51 7.00
CA LEU A 53 -7.09 9.84 7.60
C LEU A 53 -5.86 9.91 8.52
N PRO A 54 -5.63 8.97 9.45
CA PRO A 54 -4.38 8.91 10.21
C PRO A 54 -3.14 8.80 9.33
N ILE A 55 -3.20 8.02 8.26
CA ILE A 55 -2.12 7.86 7.28
C ILE A 55 -1.79 9.21 6.63
N VAL A 56 -2.79 9.91 6.08
CA VAL A 56 -2.61 11.21 5.44
C VAL A 56 -2.02 12.25 6.40
N ARG A 57 -2.51 12.29 7.64
CA ARG A 57 -1.95 13.20 8.67
C ARG A 57 -0.49 12.86 8.99
N GLY A 58 -0.16 11.58 9.08
CA GLY A 58 1.21 11.11 9.34
C GLY A 58 2.16 11.44 8.20
N THR A 59 1.71 11.25 6.96
CA THR A 59 2.54 11.58 5.78
C THR A 59 2.83 13.06 5.66
N LYS A 60 1.93 13.94 6.07
CA LYS A 60 2.22 15.38 6.16
C LYS A 60 3.38 15.71 7.12
N LYS A 61 3.52 14.96 8.20
CA LYS A 61 4.68 15.09 9.10
C LYS A 61 5.97 14.63 8.41
N VAL A 62 5.92 13.53 7.66
CA VAL A 62 7.06 13.05 6.86
C VAL A 62 7.46 14.08 5.82
N GLU A 63 6.51 14.63 5.05
CA GLU A 63 6.76 15.69 4.07
C GLU A 63 7.46 16.89 4.71
N ALA A 64 6.94 17.37 5.84
CA ALA A 64 7.51 18.51 6.56
C ALA A 64 8.92 18.23 7.10
N GLN A 65 9.15 17.01 7.61
CA GLN A 65 10.46 16.59 8.08
C GLN A 65 11.47 16.52 6.93
N GLN A 66 11.12 15.86 5.85
CA GLN A 66 12.02 15.70 4.71
C GLN A 66 12.30 17.02 3.99
N ALA A 67 11.32 17.94 3.95
CA ALA A 67 11.51 19.28 3.41
C ALA A 67 12.59 20.07 4.16
N ARG A 68 12.75 19.88 5.47
CA ARG A 68 13.84 20.51 6.26
C ARG A 68 15.24 20.07 5.81
N PHE A 69 15.34 18.89 5.20
CA PHE A 69 16.58 18.36 4.63
C PHE A 69 16.71 18.65 3.12
N GLY A 70 15.85 19.51 2.55
CA GLY A 70 15.87 19.86 1.14
C GLY A 70 15.41 18.75 0.19
N ARG A 71 14.74 17.71 0.70
CA ARG A 71 14.34 16.51 -0.07
C ARG A 71 12.86 16.16 0.12
N ARG A 72 12.00 17.13 -0.15
CA ARG A 72 10.55 16.92 -0.08
C ARG A 72 10.10 15.81 -1.03
N PRO A 73 9.41 14.76 -0.53
CA PRO A 73 8.92 13.68 -1.39
C PRO A 73 7.88 14.14 -2.42
N ASP A 74 8.02 13.66 -3.65
CA ASP A 74 6.99 13.75 -4.69
C ASP A 74 5.98 12.60 -4.60
N LEU A 75 6.40 11.46 -4.04
CA LEU A 75 5.59 10.28 -3.83
C LEU A 75 6.02 9.58 -2.54
N ILE A 76 5.07 9.16 -1.73
CA ILE A 76 5.30 8.37 -0.51
C ILE A 76 4.64 7.01 -0.67
N LEU A 77 5.45 5.97 -0.54
CA LEU A 77 5.03 4.57 -0.57
C LEU A 77 5.23 3.96 0.81
N HIS A 78 4.23 3.28 1.32
CA HIS A 78 4.35 2.57 2.58
C HIS A 78 3.44 1.34 2.65
N GLY A 79 3.75 0.42 3.56
CA GLY A 79 2.93 -0.72 3.93
C GLY A 79 2.44 -0.62 5.37
N HIS A 80 2.61 -1.68 6.14
CA HIS A 80 2.32 -1.84 7.56
C HIS A 80 0.83 -1.98 7.92
N TYR A 81 -0.02 -1.13 7.37
CA TYR A 81 -1.44 -1.09 7.73
C TYR A 81 -2.28 -2.18 7.09
N HIS A 82 -1.70 -2.95 6.17
CA HIS A 82 -2.39 -3.96 5.36
C HIS A 82 -3.63 -3.42 4.63
N THR A 83 -3.75 -2.11 4.53
CA THR A 83 -4.85 -1.42 3.88
C THR A 83 -4.38 -0.78 2.60
N THR A 84 -5.04 -1.15 1.50
CA THR A 84 -4.76 -0.56 0.19
C THR A 84 -5.50 0.76 0.07
N GLY A 85 -4.77 1.82 -0.16
CA GLY A 85 -5.38 3.14 -0.29
C GLY A 85 -4.47 4.16 -0.95
N ASN A 86 -5.05 5.23 -1.44
CA ASN A 86 -4.29 6.35 -1.97
C ASN A 86 -4.88 7.69 -1.54
N ALA A 87 -4.01 8.66 -1.34
CA ALA A 87 -4.41 10.04 -1.08
C ALA A 87 -3.37 10.99 -1.70
N GLY A 88 -3.70 11.56 -2.84
CA GLY A 88 -2.76 12.39 -3.58
C GLY A 88 -1.50 11.63 -3.98
N ALA A 89 -0.36 12.06 -3.46
CA ALA A 89 0.94 11.42 -3.69
C ALA A 89 1.32 10.39 -2.61
N VAL A 90 0.37 9.83 -1.91
CA VAL A 90 0.58 8.79 -0.89
C VAL A 90 -0.10 7.51 -1.33
N LEU A 91 0.66 6.42 -1.39
CA LEU A 91 0.15 5.08 -1.65
C LEU A 91 0.42 4.18 -0.44
N SER A 92 -0.65 3.74 0.21
CA SER A 92 -0.62 2.69 1.21
C SER A 92 -0.79 1.35 0.51
N ASN A 93 0.17 0.47 0.67
CA ASN A 93 0.16 -0.82 0.00
C ASN A 93 -0.56 -1.86 0.85
N GLY A 94 -1.35 -2.71 0.19
CA GLY A 94 -2.03 -3.82 0.83
C GLY A 94 -1.07 -4.96 1.21
N SER A 95 -1.63 -5.97 1.80
CA SER A 95 -0.90 -7.18 2.17
C SER A 95 -0.72 -8.10 0.95
N VAL A 96 0.49 -8.62 0.73
CA VAL A 96 0.74 -9.65 -0.30
C VAL A 96 0.07 -10.98 0.04
N PRO A 97 0.15 -11.47 1.30
CA PRO A 97 -0.57 -12.69 1.69
C PRO A 97 -2.08 -12.46 1.90
N GLY A 98 -2.55 -11.21 1.92
CA GLY A 98 -3.94 -10.87 2.23
C GLY A 98 -4.26 -10.93 3.72
N TYR A 99 -5.50 -11.27 4.04
CA TYR A 99 -6.00 -11.39 5.40
C TYR A 99 -5.47 -12.68 6.05
N GLY A 100 -4.85 -12.56 7.20
CA GLY A 100 -4.29 -13.67 7.96
C GLY A 100 -4.43 -13.45 9.46
N GLU A 101 -3.93 -14.37 10.28
CA GLU A 101 -4.03 -14.34 11.75
C GLU A 101 -3.60 -13.00 12.34
N TYR A 102 -2.52 -12.42 11.85
CA TYR A 102 -2.06 -11.10 12.32
C TYR A 102 -3.06 -9.97 12.04
N ALA A 103 -3.73 -10.01 10.90
CA ALA A 103 -4.77 -9.02 10.56
C ALA A 103 -6.03 -9.24 11.41
N ASP A 104 -6.35 -10.49 11.72
CA ASP A 104 -7.45 -10.88 12.63
C ASP A 104 -7.19 -10.39 14.06
N ASP A 105 -6.00 -10.60 14.58
CA ASP A 105 -5.57 -10.11 15.90
C ASP A 105 -5.70 -8.58 16.01
N LEU A 106 -5.39 -7.87 14.94
CA LEU A 106 -5.55 -6.42 14.84
C LEU A 106 -6.99 -5.97 14.59
N ARG A 107 -7.91 -6.92 14.38
CA ARG A 107 -9.29 -6.64 13.94
C ARG A 107 -9.35 -5.73 12.73
N ALA A 108 -8.43 -5.94 11.78
CA ALA A 108 -8.40 -5.21 10.53
C ALA A 108 -9.56 -5.64 9.64
N GLU A 109 -10.03 -4.75 8.79
CA GLU A 109 -11.01 -5.14 7.77
C GLU A 109 -10.38 -6.14 6.80
N PRO A 110 -11.09 -7.22 6.42
CA PRO A 110 -10.60 -8.18 5.47
C PRO A 110 -10.40 -7.55 4.09
N GLU A 111 -9.15 -7.49 3.64
CA GLU A 111 -8.80 -7.09 2.28
C GLU A 111 -8.18 -8.27 1.52
N PRO A 112 -8.46 -8.40 0.21
CA PRO A 112 -7.80 -9.41 -0.61
C PRO A 112 -6.30 -9.11 -0.74
N PRO A 113 -5.47 -10.12 -1.08
CA PRO A 113 -4.07 -9.88 -1.40
C PRO A 113 -3.97 -8.91 -2.57
N GLN A 114 -3.27 -7.80 -2.39
CA GLN A 114 -3.16 -6.79 -3.45
C GLN A 114 -1.94 -5.89 -3.30
N GLN A 115 -1.48 -5.37 -4.43
CA GLN A 115 -0.34 -4.47 -4.52
C GLN A 115 -0.64 -3.33 -5.49
N TRP A 116 -0.01 -2.18 -5.29
CA TRP A 116 -0.11 -1.08 -6.24
C TRP A 116 0.76 -1.28 -7.47
N LEU A 117 0.17 -1.18 -8.64
CA LEU A 117 0.86 -0.81 -9.87
C LEU A 117 0.65 0.67 -10.12
N PHE A 118 1.71 1.39 -10.43
CA PHE A 118 1.60 2.80 -10.78
C PHE A 118 2.59 3.18 -11.88
N LEU A 119 2.24 4.22 -12.63
CA LEU A 119 3.09 4.78 -13.68
C LEU A 119 3.62 6.14 -13.24
N LEU A 120 4.94 6.28 -13.26
CA LEU A 120 5.62 7.53 -13.00
C LEU A 120 6.17 8.10 -14.31
N HIS A 121 5.64 9.23 -14.73
CA HIS A 121 6.05 9.90 -15.97
C HIS A 121 7.11 10.96 -15.66
N SER A 122 8.15 11.04 -16.49
CA SER A 122 9.28 11.97 -16.29
C SER A 122 8.82 13.43 -16.18
N ARG A 123 7.89 13.86 -17.02
CA ARG A 123 7.38 15.24 -17.05
C ARG A 123 6.23 15.47 -16.05
N TRP A 124 5.28 14.54 -15.95
CA TRP A 124 4.01 14.77 -15.24
C TRP A 124 3.91 14.05 -13.88
N GLY A 125 4.94 13.30 -13.46
CA GLY A 125 4.96 12.60 -12.18
C GLY A 125 4.03 11.40 -12.14
N LEU A 126 3.43 11.15 -10.98
CA LEU A 126 2.51 10.03 -10.78
C LEU A 126 1.23 10.23 -11.61
N ARG A 127 1.00 9.31 -12.54
CA ARG A 127 -0.15 9.37 -13.48
C ARG A 127 -1.19 8.33 -13.16
N GLU A 128 -0.90 7.08 -13.41
CA GLU A 128 -1.84 5.99 -13.29
C GLU A 128 -1.53 5.16 -12.05
N ARG A 129 -2.56 4.63 -11.46
CA ARG A 129 -2.48 3.75 -10.29
C ARG A 129 -3.62 2.75 -10.37
N ALA A 130 -3.26 1.48 -10.23
CA ALA A 130 -4.21 0.40 -10.20
C ALA A 130 -3.85 -0.57 -9.08
N PRO A 131 -4.76 -0.93 -8.19
CA PRO A 131 -4.55 -2.05 -7.28
C PRO A 131 -4.59 -3.34 -8.11
N ILE A 132 -3.51 -4.11 -8.06
CA ILE A 132 -3.43 -5.44 -8.66
C ILE A 132 -3.81 -6.45 -7.60
N GLN A 133 -4.89 -7.16 -7.79
CA GLN A 133 -5.29 -8.25 -6.93
C GLN A 133 -4.40 -9.46 -7.19
N LEU A 134 -3.86 -10.02 -6.12
CA LEU A 134 -3.01 -11.19 -6.15
C LEU A 134 -3.87 -12.37 -5.72
N GLU A 135 -4.33 -13.16 -6.67
CA GLU A 135 -5.01 -14.41 -6.33
C GLU A 135 -3.96 -15.43 -5.85
N ALA A 136 -4.06 -15.88 -4.62
CA ALA A 136 -3.26 -16.99 -4.16
C ALA A 136 -3.82 -18.27 -4.81
N PRO A 137 -2.99 -19.05 -5.53
CA PRO A 137 -3.44 -20.33 -6.07
C PRO A 137 -3.98 -21.23 -4.95
N GLY A 138 -5.22 -21.65 -5.06
CA GLY A 138 -5.84 -22.59 -4.11
C GLY A 138 -6.53 -21.98 -2.90
N LEU A 139 -6.67 -20.67 -2.79
CA LEU A 139 -7.59 -20.11 -1.82
C LEU A 139 -9.02 -20.56 -2.18
N PRO A 140 -9.78 -21.12 -1.22
CA PRO A 140 -11.16 -21.44 -1.46
C PRO A 140 -11.89 -20.18 -1.90
N ALA A 141 -12.76 -20.31 -2.89
CA ALA A 141 -13.69 -19.24 -3.26
C ALA A 141 -14.33 -18.70 -1.96
N LYS A 142 -14.48 -17.37 -1.88
CA LYS A 142 -15.07 -16.71 -0.70
C LYS A 142 -16.16 -17.59 -0.11
N PRO A 143 -16.18 -17.86 1.19
CA PRO A 143 -17.23 -18.63 1.80
C PRO A 143 -18.55 -18.00 1.36
N ARG A 144 -19.37 -18.75 0.67
CA ARG A 144 -20.69 -18.29 0.28
C ARG A 144 -21.43 -18.00 1.58
N VAL A 145 -21.62 -16.74 1.89
CA VAL A 145 -22.51 -16.37 2.97
C VAL A 145 -23.83 -17.04 2.65
N ARG A 146 -24.29 -17.96 3.51
CA ARG A 146 -25.63 -18.51 3.37
C ARG A 146 -26.59 -17.35 3.64
N VAL A 147 -27.06 -16.76 2.56
CA VAL A 147 -28.15 -15.77 2.64
C VAL A 147 -29.38 -16.55 3.11
N PRO A 148 -30.08 -16.14 4.15
CA PRO A 148 -31.32 -16.77 4.57
C PRO A 148 -32.29 -16.88 3.39
N ALA A 149 -33.00 -17.98 3.30
CA ALA A 149 -34.03 -18.15 2.27
C ALA A 149 -35.00 -16.96 2.33
N GLY A 150 -35.21 -16.28 1.21
CA GLY A 150 -36.02 -15.06 1.11
C GLY A 150 -35.26 -13.77 0.86
N TRP A 151 -33.96 -13.72 1.15
CA TRP A 151 -33.12 -12.54 0.83
C TRP A 151 -32.64 -12.51 -0.62
N ALA A 152 -32.47 -13.71 -1.22
CA ALA A 152 -32.09 -13.82 -2.63
C ALA A 152 -33.19 -13.36 -3.60
N GLU A 153 -34.46 -13.35 -3.16
CA GLU A 153 -35.61 -12.89 -3.97
C GLU A 153 -35.75 -11.35 -3.99
N ALA A 154 -35.11 -10.64 -3.05
CA ALA A 154 -35.18 -9.19 -2.98
C ALA A 154 -34.29 -8.49 -4.02
N GLU A 155 -33.18 -9.10 -4.43
CA GLU A 155 -32.26 -8.52 -5.43
C GLU A 155 -32.78 -8.63 -6.88
N GLY A 156 -33.74 -9.51 -7.14
CA GLY A 156 -34.36 -9.71 -8.47
C GLY A 156 -35.46 -8.75 -8.85
N ARG A 157 -35.82 -7.79 -7.99
CA ARG A 157 -36.98 -6.86 -8.22
C ARG A 157 -36.60 -5.40 -8.49
N VAL A 158 -35.36 -5.11 -8.78
CA VAL A 158 -34.97 -3.79 -9.28
C VAL A 158 -34.63 -3.95 -10.75
N GLY A 159 -35.68 -3.90 -11.55
CA GLY A 159 -35.62 -3.79 -13.02
C GLY A 159 -35.74 -2.33 -13.43
#